data_4e3ba4d591f56ff6fd77ea6e802c297e
#
_entry.id   4e3ba4d591f56ff6fd77ea6e802c297e
#
_cell.length_a   1.000
_cell.length_b   1.000
_cell.length_c   1.000
_cell.angle_alpha   90.00
_cell.angle_beta   90.00
_cell.angle_gamma   90.00
#
_symmetry.space_group_name_H-M   'P 1'
#
loop_
_entity.id
_entity.type
_entity.pdbx_description
1 polymer ?
#
loop_
_entity_poly.entity_id
_entity_poly.type
_entity_poly.pdbx_seq_one_letter_code
_entity_poly.pdbx_strand_id
1 'polypeptide(L)'
;EPYRRQRQMCIRDRVIRGEEVIGVETNTGESFLGPVILATGHSARDVYRYLHDRQIPIEAKGIAVGVRLEHPAMLIDQIQYHRREGRGKYLPAAEYSFVTQSNGRGVYSFCMCPGGYVVNASSEAERTCVNGMSYSDREGKNANSAMIVTVTPEDYRPYHVEGTPDVLDGVAFQRALEHAAWEAGKGKVPVQLFGDFCENRVSTALGEVTPSICGEWTFANLREVLPTFIGDSLVEGIRASERKIHGFSRPDAVLSGVEARTSSPVRIVRNETLESSSLTGLYPCGEGAGYAGGITSAAMDGLKTAEEIAKKYMNFS
;
A
#
# COMPACT_ATOMS: atom_id res chain seq x y z
N GLU A 1 -12.35 -20.99 17.51
CA GLU A 1 -11.59 -20.16 16.55
C GLU A 1 -11.52 -20.78 15.14
N PRO A 2 -12.61 -20.80 14.36
CA PRO A 2 -12.59 -21.41 13.03
C PRO A 2 -11.66 -20.68 12.05
N TYR A 3 -11.44 -19.37 12.23
CA TYR A 3 -10.63 -18.57 11.31
C TYR A 3 -9.11 -18.81 11.39
N ARG A 4 -8.58 -19.31 12.49
CA ARG A 4 -7.15 -19.64 12.60
C ARG A 4 -6.79 -20.93 11.84
N ARG A 5 -7.70 -21.90 11.76
CA ARG A 5 -7.44 -23.17 11.05
C ARG A 5 -7.32 -23.00 9.54
N GLN A 6 -8.07 -22.06 8.93
CA GLN A 6 -7.98 -21.79 7.50
C GLN A 6 -6.66 -21.11 7.07
N ARG A 7 -5.94 -20.45 7.99
CA ARG A 7 -4.63 -19.83 7.71
C ARG A 7 -3.46 -20.82 7.71
N GLN A 8 -3.65 -22.06 8.11
CA GLN A 8 -2.60 -23.07 8.19
C GLN A 8 -2.48 -23.96 6.95
N MET A 9 -3.37 -23.81 5.97
CA MET A 9 -3.22 -24.50 4.69
C MET A 9 -2.23 -23.74 3.81
N CYS A 10 -0.95 -24.08 3.92
CA CYS A 10 0.06 -23.61 3.00
C CYS A 10 -0.11 -24.35 1.67
N ILE A 11 -0.55 -23.64 0.64
CA ILE A 11 -0.59 -24.16 -0.73
C ILE A 11 0.86 -24.36 -1.17
N ARG A 12 1.22 -25.59 -1.51
CA ARG A 12 2.55 -25.98 -1.97
C ARG A 12 2.73 -25.73 -3.46
N ASP A 13 1.74 -26.14 -4.25
CA ASP A 13 1.77 -26.00 -5.70
C ASP A 13 0.35 -26.06 -6.28
N ARG A 14 0.24 -25.79 -7.58
CA ARG A 14 -0.95 -25.97 -8.38
C ARG A 14 -0.96 -27.36 -9.03
N VAL A 15 -2.14 -27.95 -9.18
CA VAL A 15 -2.34 -29.17 -9.96
C VAL A 15 -2.58 -28.76 -11.42
N ILE A 16 -1.72 -29.24 -12.34
CA ILE A 16 -1.77 -28.87 -13.77
C ILE A 16 -2.09 -30.12 -14.61
N ARG A 17 -2.95 -29.93 -15.60
CA ARG A 17 -3.21 -30.89 -16.68
C ARG A 17 -3.02 -30.20 -18.03
N GLY A 18 -1.87 -30.45 -18.68
CA GLY A 18 -1.49 -29.70 -19.88
C GLY A 18 -1.26 -28.22 -19.57
N GLU A 19 -2.02 -27.32 -20.20
CA GLU A 19 -1.99 -25.86 -19.97
C GLU A 19 -3.12 -25.40 -19.04
N GLU A 20 -3.78 -26.30 -18.31
CA GLU A 20 -4.88 -26.00 -17.41
C GLU A 20 -4.49 -26.21 -15.95
N VAL A 21 -4.75 -25.21 -15.11
CA VAL A 21 -4.72 -25.34 -13.66
C VAL A 21 -6.06 -25.89 -13.21
N ILE A 22 -6.05 -27.11 -12.67
CA ILE A 22 -7.26 -27.83 -12.24
C ILE A 22 -7.39 -27.93 -10.73
N GLY A 23 -6.52 -27.27 -9.97
CA GLY A 23 -6.58 -27.26 -8.52
C GLY A 23 -5.29 -26.81 -7.86
N VAL A 24 -5.24 -26.98 -6.55
CA VAL A 24 -4.09 -26.71 -5.70
C VAL A 24 -3.75 -27.91 -4.84
N GLU A 25 -2.46 -28.07 -4.51
CA GLU A 25 -1.97 -29.05 -3.54
C GLU A 25 -1.39 -28.34 -2.33
N THR A 26 -1.71 -28.82 -1.13
CA THR A 26 -1.19 -28.30 0.13
C THR A 26 0.14 -28.95 0.51
N ASN A 27 0.83 -28.36 1.47
CA ASN A 27 2.05 -28.96 2.04
C ASN A 27 1.79 -30.27 2.80
N THR A 28 0.53 -30.60 3.13
CA THR A 28 0.11 -31.86 3.72
C THR A 28 -0.17 -32.96 2.69
N GLY A 29 -0.08 -32.64 1.38
CA GLY A 29 -0.36 -33.55 0.28
C GLY A 29 -1.83 -33.67 -0.09
N GLU A 30 -2.70 -32.83 0.48
CA GLU A 30 -4.12 -32.77 0.10
C GLU A 30 -4.28 -31.95 -1.19
N SER A 31 -5.13 -32.43 -2.10
CA SER A 31 -5.45 -31.73 -3.36
C SER A 31 -6.89 -31.23 -3.36
N PHE A 32 -7.08 -29.97 -3.77
CA PHE A 32 -8.38 -29.35 -3.95
C PHE A 32 -8.56 -29.02 -5.43
N LEU A 33 -9.49 -29.72 -6.09
CA LEU A 33 -9.74 -29.53 -7.52
C LEU A 33 -10.76 -28.43 -7.79
N GLY A 34 -10.54 -27.67 -8.86
CA GLY A 34 -11.38 -26.58 -9.33
C GLY A 34 -10.58 -25.40 -9.89
N PRO A 35 -11.24 -24.35 -10.40
CA PRO A 35 -10.59 -23.11 -10.81
C PRO A 35 -9.90 -22.47 -9.62
N VAL A 36 -8.73 -21.87 -9.86
CA VAL A 36 -7.89 -21.28 -8.81
C VAL A 36 -7.90 -19.76 -8.90
N ILE A 37 -8.41 -19.09 -7.89
CA ILE A 37 -8.32 -17.64 -7.74
C ILE A 37 -7.05 -17.29 -6.97
N LEU A 38 -6.11 -16.59 -7.62
CA LEU A 38 -4.87 -16.14 -7.02
C LEU A 38 -5.03 -14.73 -6.47
N ALA A 39 -5.40 -14.62 -5.18
CA ALA A 39 -5.72 -13.37 -4.50
C ALA A 39 -4.86 -13.16 -3.23
N THR A 40 -3.55 -13.42 -3.31
CA THR A 40 -2.62 -13.46 -2.18
C THR A 40 -2.22 -12.09 -1.63
N GLY A 41 -2.59 -11.00 -2.31
CA GLY A 41 -2.19 -9.65 -1.97
C GLY A 41 -0.73 -9.34 -2.39
N HIS A 42 -0.38 -8.05 -2.33
CA HIS A 42 0.93 -7.58 -2.83
C HIS A 42 2.09 -7.80 -1.84
N SER A 43 1.81 -8.14 -0.60
CA SER A 43 2.85 -8.45 0.39
C SER A 43 3.38 -9.90 0.30
N ALA A 44 2.71 -10.76 -0.46
CA ALA A 44 3.18 -12.12 -0.78
C ALA A 44 4.21 -12.08 -1.91
N ARG A 45 5.37 -11.49 -1.65
CA ARG A 45 6.42 -11.22 -2.64
C ARG A 45 7.12 -12.48 -3.15
N ASP A 46 7.12 -13.54 -2.38
CA ASP A 46 7.55 -14.88 -2.74
C ASP A 46 6.70 -15.46 -3.88
N VAL A 47 5.41 -15.15 -3.92
CA VAL A 47 4.50 -15.57 -4.98
C VAL A 47 4.94 -15.02 -6.35
N TYR A 48 5.38 -13.76 -6.43
CA TYR A 48 5.88 -13.20 -7.70
C TYR A 48 7.11 -13.94 -8.20
N ARG A 49 8.06 -14.26 -7.32
CA ARG A 49 9.22 -15.08 -7.65
C ARG A 49 8.80 -16.45 -8.15
N TYR A 50 7.90 -17.11 -7.42
CA TYR A 50 7.35 -18.40 -7.78
C TYR A 50 6.69 -18.38 -9.17
N LEU A 51 5.88 -17.36 -9.48
CA LEU A 51 5.21 -17.22 -10.78
C LEU A 51 6.23 -17.02 -11.92
N HIS A 52 7.22 -16.16 -11.71
CA HIS A 52 8.30 -15.94 -12.66
C HIS A 52 9.07 -17.23 -12.95
N ASP A 53 9.50 -17.94 -11.91
CA ASP A 53 10.28 -19.19 -12.05
C ASP A 53 9.47 -20.31 -12.76
N ARG A 54 8.15 -20.19 -12.78
CA ARG A 54 7.21 -21.07 -13.50
C ARG A 54 6.78 -20.52 -14.86
N GLN A 55 7.43 -19.46 -15.36
CA GLN A 55 7.16 -18.83 -16.65
C GLN A 55 5.70 -18.34 -16.81
N ILE A 56 5.02 -18.03 -15.71
CA ILE A 56 3.73 -17.35 -15.76
C ILE A 56 4.01 -15.89 -16.05
N PRO A 57 3.37 -15.29 -17.08
CA PRO A 57 3.63 -13.92 -17.48
C PRO A 57 3.32 -12.92 -16.37
N ILE A 58 4.34 -12.19 -15.98
CA ILE A 58 4.26 -11.04 -15.08
C ILE A 58 4.97 -9.85 -15.70
N GLU A 59 4.55 -8.64 -15.39
CA GLU A 59 5.15 -7.41 -15.89
C GLU A 59 5.42 -6.42 -14.76
N ALA A 60 6.46 -5.61 -14.91
CA ALA A 60 6.74 -4.52 -13.99
C ALA A 60 5.68 -3.42 -14.11
N LYS A 61 5.23 -2.88 -12.99
CA LYS A 61 4.17 -1.89 -12.92
C LYS A 61 4.60 -0.69 -12.07
N GLY A 62 4.24 0.52 -12.49
CA GLY A 62 4.38 1.72 -11.67
C GLY A 62 3.50 1.65 -10.42
N ILE A 63 4.01 2.20 -9.34
CA ILE A 63 3.33 2.36 -8.05
C ILE A 63 3.44 3.81 -7.56
N ALA A 64 3.04 4.06 -6.34
CA ALA A 64 3.32 5.31 -5.66
C ALA A 64 3.89 5.04 -4.27
N VAL A 65 4.80 5.89 -3.82
CA VAL A 65 5.54 5.72 -2.56
C VAL A 65 5.65 7.06 -1.84
N GLY A 66 5.65 7.04 -0.52
CA GLY A 66 5.80 8.25 0.27
C GLY A 66 5.76 8.01 1.76
N VAL A 67 4.99 8.83 2.46
CA VAL A 67 4.89 8.86 3.92
C VAL A 67 3.44 8.92 4.37
N ARG A 68 3.15 8.53 5.60
CA ARG A 68 1.90 8.88 6.29
C ARG A 68 2.03 10.27 6.87
N LEU A 69 1.00 11.09 6.67
CA LEU A 69 0.91 12.44 7.18
C LEU A 69 -0.30 12.54 8.11
N GLU A 70 -0.06 13.00 9.33
CA GLU A 70 -1.08 13.17 10.37
C GLU A 70 -1.36 14.66 10.64
N HIS A 71 -2.65 14.96 10.82
CA HIS A 71 -3.18 16.24 11.27
C HIS A 71 -4.20 16.04 12.38
N PRO A 72 -4.48 17.05 13.23
CA PRO A 72 -5.60 16.98 14.14
C PRO A 72 -6.92 16.72 13.38
N ALA A 73 -7.68 15.72 13.79
CA ALA A 73 -8.96 15.39 13.16
C ALA A 73 -9.92 16.60 13.17
N MET A 74 -9.90 17.37 14.27
CA MET A 74 -10.69 18.60 14.40
C MET A 74 -10.36 19.64 13.31
N LEU A 75 -9.09 19.78 12.91
CA LEU A 75 -8.70 20.69 11.83
C LEU A 75 -9.39 20.30 10.51
N ILE A 76 -9.39 19.01 10.20
CA ILE A 76 -10.01 18.51 8.97
C ILE A 76 -11.53 18.69 9.03
N ASP A 77 -12.15 18.36 10.16
CA ASP A 77 -13.60 18.57 10.37
C ASP A 77 -13.99 20.05 10.22
N GLN A 78 -13.23 20.96 10.82
CA GLN A 78 -13.50 22.39 10.74
C GLN A 78 -13.46 22.94 9.31
N ILE A 79 -12.48 22.49 8.52
CA ILE A 79 -12.31 22.96 7.15
C ILE A 79 -13.36 22.35 6.24
N GLN A 80 -13.59 21.06 6.31
CA GLN A 80 -14.53 20.38 5.42
C GLN A 80 -16.00 20.76 5.69
N TYR A 81 -16.33 21.01 6.95
CA TYR A 81 -17.69 21.40 7.34
C TYR A 81 -17.89 22.93 7.46
N HIS A 82 -16.82 23.72 7.29
CA HIS A 82 -16.85 25.18 7.45
C HIS A 82 -17.43 25.64 8.80
N ARG A 83 -17.09 24.91 9.88
CA ARG A 83 -17.64 25.12 11.23
C ARG A 83 -16.52 25.09 12.28
N ARG A 84 -16.52 26.09 13.17
CA ARG A 84 -15.51 26.19 14.26
C ARG A 84 -15.56 25.02 15.22
N GLU A 85 -16.75 24.47 15.48
CA GLU A 85 -17.00 23.31 16.32
C GLU A 85 -16.75 21.96 15.62
N GLY A 86 -16.28 21.99 14.38
CA GLY A 86 -16.05 20.78 13.58
C GLY A 86 -17.34 20.07 13.21
N ARG A 87 -17.30 18.73 13.17
CA ARG A 87 -18.43 17.88 12.75
C ARG A 87 -19.65 17.92 13.69
N GLY A 88 -19.45 18.30 14.95
CA GLY A 88 -20.51 18.24 15.96
C GLY A 88 -21.01 16.79 16.18
N LYS A 89 -22.28 16.66 16.62
CA LYS A 89 -22.87 15.35 17.02
C LYS A 89 -23.33 14.49 15.85
N TYR A 90 -23.72 15.09 14.73
CA TYR A 90 -24.50 14.41 13.67
C TYR A 90 -23.73 14.15 12.38
N LEU A 91 -22.61 14.82 12.15
CA LEU A 91 -21.82 14.64 10.94
C LEU A 91 -20.75 13.55 11.17
N PRO A 92 -20.43 12.74 10.13
CA PRO A 92 -19.32 11.79 10.22
C PRO A 92 -17.98 12.51 10.34
N ALA A 93 -16.94 11.80 10.71
CA ALA A 93 -15.57 12.32 10.64
C ALA A 93 -15.24 12.70 9.19
N ALA A 94 -14.70 13.92 8.98
CA ALA A 94 -14.46 14.45 7.67
C ALA A 94 -13.35 13.70 6.93
N GLU A 95 -13.56 13.54 5.63
CA GLU A 95 -12.60 12.90 4.72
C GLU A 95 -12.08 13.91 3.70
N TYR A 96 -10.91 13.67 3.14
CA TYR A 96 -10.36 14.43 2.03
C TYR A 96 -9.67 13.54 1.02
N SER A 97 -9.66 14.00 -0.23
CA SER A 97 -8.88 13.41 -1.31
C SER A 97 -8.42 14.52 -2.25
N PHE A 98 -7.16 14.49 -2.63
CA PHE A 98 -6.64 15.44 -3.62
C PHE A 98 -5.46 14.86 -4.39
N VAL A 99 -5.24 15.48 -5.55
CA VAL A 99 -4.12 15.22 -6.45
C VAL A 99 -3.49 16.55 -6.79
N THR A 100 -2.17 16.57 -6.87
CA THR A 100 -1.38 17.68 -7.39
C THR A 100 -0.25 17.15 -8.26
N GLN A 101 0.45 18.02 -8.94
CA GLN A 101 1.60 17.68 -9.78
C GLN A 101 2.85 18.38 -9.24
N SER A 102 3.96 17.66 -9.21
CA SER A 102 5.27 18.18 -8.87
C SER A 102 6.30 17.57 -9.81
N ASN A 103 7.05 18.39 -10.52
CA ASN A 103 8.13 17.97 -11.43
C ASN A 103 7.71 16.85 -12.41
N GLY A 104 6.49 16.95 -12.97
CA GLY A 104 5.93 15.96 -13.90
C GLY A 104 5.44 14.66 -13.25
N ARG A 105 5.45 14.58 -11.90
CA ARG A 105 4.95 13.42 -11.14
C ARG A 105 3.67 13.75 -10.41
N GLY A 106 2.76 12.79 -10.36
CA GLY A 106 1.56 12.89 -9.52
C GLY A 106 1.95 12.79 -8.05
N VAL A 107 1.45 13.72 -7.24
CA VAL A 107 1.48 13.67 -5.77
C VAL A 107 0.05 13.69 -5.27
N TYR A 108 -0.34 12.74 -4.46
CA TYR A 108 -1.73 12.62 -4.05
C TYR A 108 -1.90 12.02 -2.65
N SER A 109 -3.03 12.34 -2.05
CA SER A 109 -3.47 11.66 -0.83
C SER A 109 -4.06 10.30 -1.19
N PHE A 110 -3.76 9.30 -0.37
CA PHE A 110 -4.27 7.94 -0.58
C PHE A 110 -4.66 7.31 0.76
N CYS A 111 -5.71 6.49 0.74
CA CYS A 111 -6.19 5.74 1.90
C CYS A 111 -6.26 6.62 3.17
N MET A 112 -7.02 7.74 3.07
CA MET A 112 -7.24 8.66 4.19
C MET A 112 -8.03 7.95 5.29
N CYS A 113 -7.57 8.10 6.52
CA CYS A 113 -8.11 7.48 7.73
C CYS A 113 -8.58 8.59 8.69
N PRO A 114 -9.86 8.98 8.65
CA PRO A 114 -10.41 9.97 9.55
C PRO A 114 -10.45 9.42 10.98
N GLY A 115 -10.03 10.21 11.97
CA GLY A 115 -9.93 9.78 13.35
C GLY A 115 -9.12 8.49 13.51
N GLY A 116 -8.02 8.37 12.73
CA GLY A 116 -7.29 7.12 12.57
C GLY A 116 -5.92 7.11 13.23
N TYR A 117 -5.28 5.97 13.07
CA TYR A 117 -3.96 5.66 13.61
C TYR A 117 -3.01 5.25 12.50
N VAL A 118 -1.73 5.55 12.65
CA VAL A 118 -0.66 4.96 11.86
C VAL A 118 -0.29 3.63 12.47
N VAL A 119 -0.13 2.59 11.65
CA VAL A 119 0.22 1.25 12.09
C VAL A 119 1.50 0.78 11.41
N ASN A 120 2.32 0.02 12.11
CA ASN A 120 3.40 -0.72 11.51
C ASN A 120 2.81 -1.90 10.74
N ALA A 121 2.97 -1.88 9.42
CA ALA A 121 2.46 -2.88 8.48
C ALA A 121 3.58 -3.79 7.93
N SER A 122 4.73 -3.84 8.59
CA SER A 122 5.87 -4.65 8.19
C SER A 122 5.54 -6.14 8.22
N SER A 123 5.96 -6.86 7.19
CA SER A 123 5.77 -8.32 7.07
C SER A 123 7.08 -9.08 6.84
N GLU A 124 8.20 -8.38 6.73
CA GLU A 124 9.54 -8.94 6.57
C GLU A 124 10.45 -8.44 7.69
N ALA A 125 11.41 -9.25 8.12
CA ALA A 125 12.39 -8.87 9.13
C ALA A 125 13.26 -7.69 8.64
N GLU A 126 13.70 -6.84 9.56
CA GLU A 126 14.54 -5.66 9.27
C GLU A 126 13.96 -4.74 8.19
N ARG A 127 12.64 -4.58 8.20
CA ARG A 127 11.88 -3.72 7.29
C ARG A 127 10.85 -2.93 8.08
N THR A 128 10.71 -1.64 7.80
CA THR A 128 9.66 -0.81 8.38
C THR A 128 8.80 -0.24 7.27
N CYS A 129 7.52 -0.59 7.30
CA CYS A 129 6.50 -0.07 6.41
C CYS A 129 5.31 0.37 7.25
N VAL A 130 4.74 1.52 6.95
CA VAL A 130 3.57 2.05 7.65
C VAL A 130 2.33 1.99 6.78
N ASN A 131 1.17 1.94 7.43
CA ASN A 131 -0.13 2.13 6.83
C ASN A 131 -1.02 2.87 7.82
N GLY A 132 -2.25 3.22 7.45
CA GLY A 132 -3.24 3.83 8.32
C GLY A 132 -4.46 2.94 8.52
N MET A 133 -5.10 3.13 9.66
CA MET A 133 -6.39 2.50 9.96
C MET A 133 -7.25 3.43 10.81
N SER A 134 -8.57 3.29 10.69
CA SER A 134 -9.53 3.89 11.62
C SER A 134 -10.35 2.80 12.26
N TYR A 135 -10.69 2.99 13.54
CA TYR A 135 -11.77 2.22 14.16
C TYR A 135 -13.12 2.67 13.60
N SER A 136 -14.15 1.89 13.84
CA SER A 136 -15.50 2.14 13.30
C SER A 136 -16.12 3.46 13.80
N ASP A 137 -15.76 3.90 15.01
CA ASP A 137 -16.20 5.17 15.60
C ASP A 137 -15.51 6.40 14.99
N ARG A 138 -14.30 6.24 14.41
CA ARG A 138 -13.49 7.32 13.84
C ARG A 138 -13.25 8.48 14.80
N GLU A 139 -13.05 8.18 16.09
CA GLU A 139 -12.92 9.18 17.17
C GLU A 139 -11.46 9.44 17.58
N GLY A 140 -10.48 8.92 16.87
CA GLY A 140 -9.08 9.23 17.11
C GLY A 140 -8.78 10.73 16.99
N LYS A 141 -7.79 11.19 17.73
CA LYS A 141 -7.41 12.63 17.80
C LYS A 141 -6.87 13.17 16.48
N ASN A 142 -6.26 12.31 15.65
CA ASN A 142 -5.69 12.67 14.36
C ASN A 142 -6.48 12.03 13.21
N ALA A 143 -6.46 12.72 12.08
CA ALA A 143 -6.73 12.14 10.77
C ALA A 143 -5.39 11.93 10.07
N ASN A 144 -5.24 10.85 9.32
CA ASN A 144 -4.02 10.62 8.55
C ASN A 144 -4.32 10.15 7.12
N SER A 145 -3.39 10.39 6.22
CA SER A 145 -3.40 9.81 4.88
C SER A 145 -1.97 9.50 4.41
N ALA A 146 -1.82 8.55 3.52
CA ALA A 146 -0.60 8.48 2.73
C ALA A 146 -0.49 9.73 1.84
N MET A 147 0.68 10.34 1.83
CA MET A 147 1.10 11.31 0.83
C MET A 147 2.13 10.63 -0.04
N ILE A 148 1.78 10.38 -1.30
CA ILE A 148 2.53 9.47 -2.17
C ILE A 148 2.81 10.10 -3.53
N VAL A 149 3.96 9.73 -4.09
CA VAL A 149 4.50 10.20 -5.36
C VAL A 149 4.54 9.04 -6.35
N THR A 150 4.08 9.28 -7.56
CA THR A 150 4.15 8.28 -8.64
C THR A 150 5.59 7.94 -8.98
N VAL A 151 5.91 6.64 -9.01
CA VAL A 151 7.19 6.07 -9.45
C VAL A 151 6.95 5.04 -10.56
N THR A 152 7.90 4.94 -11.47
CA THR A 152 7.81 4.10 -12.67
C THR A 152 8.83 2.96 -12.61
N PRO A 153 8.73 1.96 -13.49
CA PRO A 153 9.74 0.89 -13.55
C PRO A 153 11.17 1.40 -13.81
N GLU A 154 11.34 2.53 -14.49
CA GLU A 154 12.65 3.16 -14.70
C GLU A 154 13.29 3.63 -13.39
N ASP A 155 12.48 4.08 -12.42
CA ASP A 155 12.93 4.52 -11.11
C ASP A 155 13.41 3.33 -10.23
N TYR A 156 13.03 2.10 -10.58
CA TYR A 156 13.43 0.89 -9.86
C TYR A 156 14.81 0.36 -10.26
N ARG A 157 15.26 0.62 -11.49
CA ARG A 157 16.49 0.08 -12.04
C ARG A 157 17.73 0.25 -11.15
N PRO A 158 17.94 1.40 -10.47
CA PRO A 158 19.07 1.54 -9.56
C PRO A 158 19.06 0.58 -8.36
N TYR A 159 17.94 -0.06 -8.11
CA TYR A 159 17.71 -0.99 -6.99
C TYR A 159 17.77 -2.46 -7.41
N HIS A 160 18.13 -2.72 -8.66
CA HIS A 160 18.26 -4.09 -9.17
C HIS A 160 19.23 -4.90 -8.30
N VAL A 161 18.82 -6.14 -7.99
CA VAL A 161 19.65 -7.09 -7.23
C VAL A 161 20.15 -8.16 -8.19
N GLU A 162 21.45 -8.32 -8.30
CA GLU A 162 22.07 -9.31 -9.19
C GLU A 162 21.50 -10.71 -8.94
N GLY A 163 21.20 -11.42 -10.02
CA GLY A 163 20.57 -12.75 -9.97
C GLY A 163 19.09 -12.75 -9.68
N THR A 164 18.43 -11.59 -9.68
CA THR A 164 16.96 -11.48 -9.65
C THR A 164 16.43 -11.02 -11.02
N PRO A 165 15.19 -11.42 -11.38
CA PRO A 165 14.56 -10.91 -12.61
C PRO A 165 14.28 -9.41 -12.53
N ASP A 166 14.54 -8.66 -13.60
CA ASP A 166 14.30 -7.21 -13.69
C ASP A 166 12.84 -6.83 -13.40
N VAL A 167 11.90 -7.70 -13.73
CA VAL A 167 10.47 -7.51 -13.44
C VAL A 167 10.18 -7.40 -11.93
N LEU A 168 11.10 -7.84 -11.08
CA LEU A 168 11.02 -7.75 -9.62
C LEU A 168 11.78 -6.55 -9.02
N ASP A 169 12.36 -5.68 -9.83
CA ASP A 169 13.08 -4.49 -9.35
C ASP A 169 12.21 -3.57 -8.49
N GLY A 170 10.89 -3.49 -8.79
CA GLY A 170 9.95 -2.76 -7.95
C GLY A 170 9.81 -3.36 -6.55
N VAL A 171 9.94 -4.68 -6.40
CA VAL A 171 9.99 -5.34 -5.07
C VAL A 171 11.31 -5.01 -4.37
N ALA A 172 12.44 -5.02 -5.10
CA ALA A 172 13.74 -4.65 -4.56
C ALA A 172 13.75 -3.18 -4.09
N PHE A 173 13.19 -2.27 -4.89
CA PHE A 173 13.00 -0.88 -4.53
C PHE A 173 12.21 -0.70 -3.23
N GLN A 174 11.02 -1.33 -3.12
CA GLN A 174 10.24 -1.28 -1.89
C GLN A 174 11.03 -1.79 -0.69
N ARG A 175 11.75 -2.92 -0.82
CA ARG A 175 12.58 -3.50 0.23
C ARG A 175 13.72 -2.59 0.65
N ALA A 176 14.35 -1.89 -0.28
CA ALA A 176 15.41 -0.93 0.01
C ALA A 176 14.89 0.24 0.87
N LEU A 177 13.74 0.81 0.51
CA LEU A 177 13.13 1.88 1.29
C LEU A 177 12.67 1.41 2.68
N GLU A 178 12.07 0.23 2.76
CA GLU A 178 11.64 -0.36 4.03
C GLU A 178 12.83 -0.66 4.95
N HIS A 179 13.98 -1.06 4.39
CA HIS A 179 15.20 -1.28 5.15
C HIS A 179 15.80 0.04 5.63
N ALA A 180 15.93 1.02 4.76
CA ALA A 180 16.39 2.35 5.14
C ALA A 180 15.53 2.97 6.26
N ALA A 181 14.20 2.76 6.20
CA ALA A 181 13.29 3.19 7.26
C ALA A 181 13.53 2.44 8.57
N TRP A 182 13.79 1.13 8.50
CA TRP A 182 14.12 0.32 9.66
C TRP A 182 15.44 0.75 10.33
N GLU A 183 16.48 1.01 9.55
CA GLU A 183 17.76 1.51 10.04
C GLU A 183 17.60 2.89 10.68
N ALA A 184 16.99 3.84 9.97
CA ALA A 184 16.76 5.20 10.46
C ALA A 184 15.94 5.21 11.76
N GLY A 185 14.92 4.35 11.83
CA GLY A 185 14.05 4.17 13.00
C GLY A 185 14.64 3.28 14.09
N LYS A 186 15.79 2.63 13.86
CA LYS A 186 16.39 1.65 14.80
C LYS A 186 15.37 0.56 15.20
N GLY A 187 14.64 0.05 14.21
CA GLY A 187 13.58 -0.94 14.40
C GLY A 187 12.20 -0.38 14.80
N LYS A 188 12.10 0.92 15.07
CA LYS A 188 10.86 1.64 15.36
C LYS A 188 10.36 2.38 14.11
N VAL A 189 9.14 2.91 14.17
CA VAL A 189 8.61 3.76 13.09
C VAL A 189 9.36 5.10 13.07
N PRO A 190 10.08 5.45 11.99
CA PRO A 190 10.73 6.75 11.87
C PRO A 190 9.70 7.86 11.68
N VAL A 191 9.86 8.95 12.43
CA VAL A 191 8.95 10.10 12.46
C VAL A 191 9.73 11.39 12.25
N GLN A 192 9.12 12.34 11.53
CA GLN A 192 9.68 13.67 11.31
C GLN A 192 8.54 14.69 11.24
N LEU A 193 8.75 15.90 11.72
CA LEU A 193 7.79 16.98 11.51
C LEU A 193 7.96 17.56 10.10
N PHE A 194 6.88 18.01 9.49
CA PHE A 194 6.90 18.51 8.12
C PHE A 194 7.84 19.71 7.93
N GLY A 195 7.92 20.62 8.89
CA GLY A 195 8.87 21.74 8.85
C GLY A 195 10.32 21.26 8.78
N ASP A 196 10.70 20.30 9.62
CA ASP A 196 12.04 19.71 9.66
C ASP A 196 12.31 18.87 8.39
N PHE A 197 11.30 18.19 7.86
CA PHE A 197 11.40 17.48 6.58
C PHE A 197 11.70 18.45 5.42
N CYS A 198 11.08 19.64 5.40
CA CYS A 198 11.38 20.65 4.41
C CYS A 198 12.83 21.17 4.50
N GLU A 199 13.38 21.23 5.72
CA GLU A 199 14.74 21.69 5.99
C GLU A 199 15.80 20.57 5.97
N ASN A 200 15.37 19.34 5.68
CA ASN A 200 16.22 18.14 5.64
C ASN A 200 17.02 17.94 6.95
N ARG A 201 16.35 18.06 8.09
CA ARG A 201 16.96 17.87 9.42
C ARG A 201 16.08 16.99 10.32
N VAL A 202 16.70 16.26 11.23
CA VAL A 202 16.00 15.44 12.23
C VAL A 202 15.18 16.33 13.17
N SER A 203 13.92 15.95 13.45
CA SER A 203 13.10 16.60 14.49
C SER A 203 13.64 16.26 15.89
N THR A 204 13.58 17.22 16.79
CA THR A 204 14.08 17.05 18.18
C THR A 204 12.98 17.15 19.23
N ALA A 205 11.83 17.70 18.88
CA ALA A 205 10.66 17.85 19.75
C ALA A 205 9.38 17.83 18.93
N LEU A 206 8.27 17.44 19.56
CA LEU A 206 6.93 17.54 18.96
C LEU A 206 6.42 18.99 19.05
N GLY A 207 5.53 19.36 18.09
CA GLY A 207 4.72 20.55 18.18
C GLY A 207 3.37 20.26 18.89
N GLU A 208 2.31 20.95 18.45
CA GLU A 208 0.96 20.70 18.95
C GLU A 208 0.41 19.33 18.48
N VAL A 209 0.82 18.90 17.28
CA VAL A 209 0.41 17.59 16.76
C VAL A 209 1.29 16.50 17.35
N THR A 210 0.65 15.58 18.08
CA THR A 210 1.33 14.42 18.63
C THR A 210 0.97 13.17 17.86
N PRO A 211 1.93 12.28 17.53
CA PRO A 211 1.69 11.08 16.74
C PRO A 211 0.56 10.20 17.30
N SER A 212 -0.26 9.65 16.41
CA SER A 212 -1.23 8.58 16.72
C SER A 212 -0.74 7.27 16.11
N ILE A 213 0.41 6.79 16.57
CA ILE A 213 1.07 5.60 16.04
C ILE A 213 0.84 4.42 16.99
N CYS A 214 0.34 3.30 16.42
CA CYS A 214 0.25 2.03 17.14
C CYS A 214 1.62 1.35 17.16
N GLY A 215 2.30 1.39 18.30
CA GLY A 215 3.64 0.86 18.47
C GLY A 215 4.68 1.93 18.82
N GLU A 216 5.94 1.53 18.78
CA GLU A 216 7.05 2.44 19.06
C GLU A 216 7.46 3.26 17.83
N TRP A 217 7.82 4.52 18.07
CA TRP A 217 8.35 5.43 17.08
C TRP A 217 9.58 6.18 17.59
N THR A 218 10.33 6.78 16.70
CA THR A 218 11.48 7.63 17.05
C THR A 218 11.67 8.71 15.99
N PHE A 219 12.27 9.84 16.38
CA PHE A 219 12.66 10.84 15.41
C PHE A 219 13.79 10.35 14.51
N ALA A 220 13.61 10.55 13.19
CA ALA A 220 14.61 10.25 12.19
C ALA A 220 14.44 11.19 10.97
N ASN A 221 15.43 11.24 10.11
CA ASN A 221 15.37 12.04 8.88
C ASN A 221 14.77 11.20 7.73
N LEU A 222 13.49 11.39 7.43
CA LEU A 222 12.82 10.70 6.33
C LEU A 222 13.32 11.12 4.94
N ARG A 223 13.98 12.28 4.83
CA ARG A 223 14.65 12.69 3.58
C ARG A 223 15.82 11.79 3.20
N GLU A 224 16.48 11.19 4.19
CA GLU A 224 17.57 10.22 3.97
C GLU A 224 17.03 8.81 3.66
N VAL A 225 15.80 8.49 4.04
CA VAL A 225 15.11 7.23 3.74
C VAL A 225 14.59 7.22 2.30
N LEU A 226 14.12 8.36 1.82
CA LEU A 226 13.46 8.49 0.51
C LEU A 226 14.45 8.96 -0.57
N PRO A 227 14.33 8.49 -1.81
CA PRO A 227 15.00 9.12 -2.95
C PRO A 227 14.70 10.63 -3.00
N THR A 228 15.70 11.43 -3.34
CA THR A 228 15.61 12.90 -3.34
C THR A 228 14.39 13.41 -4.11
N PHE A 229 14.11 12.86 -5.29
CA PHE A 229 12.99 13.30 -6.12
C PHE A 229 11.63 13.02 -5.46
N ILE A 230 11.49 11.96 -4.66
CA ILE A 230 10.27 11.67 -3.88
C ILE A 230 10.14 12.69 -2.76
N GLY A 231 11.21 12.90 -2.00
CA GLY A 231 11.21 13.86 -0.90
C GLY A 231 10.88 15.29 -1.36
N ASP A 232 11.45 15.74 -2.47
CA ASP A 232 11.19 17.07 -3.05
C ASP A 232 9.74 17.17 -3.54
N SER A 233 9.24 16.16 -4.24
CA SER A 233 7.86 16.12 -4.70
C SER A 233 6.86 16.13 -3.54
N LEU A 234 7.17 15.45 -2.43
CA LEU A 234 6.33 15.50 -1.22
C LEU A 234 6.28 16.90 -0.61
N VAL A 235 7.42 17.59 -0.51
CA VAL A 235 7.45 18.97 0.00
C VAL A 235 6.56 19.88 -0.85
N GLU A 236 6.72 19.85 -2.17
CA GLU A 236 5.91 20.66 -3.09
C GLU A 236 4.43 20.27 -3.04
N GLY A 237 4.13 18.98 -3.06
CA GLY A 237 2.77 18.47 -3.06
C GLY A 237 2.00 18.80 -1.77
N ILE A 238 2.63 18.65 -0.60
CA ILE A 238 2.03 19.02 0.69
C ILE A 238 1.81 20.52 0.75
N ARG A 239 2.76 21.35 0.33
CA ARG A 239 2.60 22.81 0.26
C ARG A 239 1.49 23.23 -0.72
N ALA A 240 1.39 22.60 -1.88
CA ALA A 240 0.34 22.87 -2.85
C ALA A 240 -1.07 22.55 -2.31
N SER A 241 -1.16 21.56 -1.41
CA SER A 241 -2.42 21.13 -0.79
C SER A 241 -2.97 22.14 0.21
N GLU A 242 -2.16 23.08 0.71
CA GLU A 242 -2.55 24.20 1.55
C GLU A 242 -3.70 25.02 0.95
N ARG A 243 -3.76 25.11 -0.38
CA ARG A 243 -4.83 25.84 -1.09
C ARG A 243 -6.20 25.17 -0.98
N LYS A 244 -6.22 23.87 -0.72
CA LYS A 244 -7.45 23.08 -0.59
C LYS A 244 -7.84 22.87 0.87
N ILE A 245 -6.85 22.65 1.73
CA ILE A 245 -7.01 22.43 3.16
C ILE A 245 -6.05 23.37 3.87
N HIS A 246 -6.58 24.49 4.36
CA HIS A 246 -5.79 25.47 5.07
C HIS A 246 -5.20 24.88 6.36
N GLY A 247 -3.89 25.02 6.56
CA GLY A 247 -3.16 24.38 7.65
C GLY A 247 -2.69 22.95 7.33
N PHE A 248 -2.86 22.46 6.09
CA PHE A 248 -2.36 21.15 5.69
C PHE A 248 -0.82 21.07 5.69
N SER A 249 -0.16 22.17 5.33
CA SER A 249 1.30 22.30 5.33
C SER A 249 1.87 22.86 6.63
N ARG A 250 1.14 22.74 7.75
CA ARG A 250 1.61 23.20 9.06
C ARG A 250 2.95 22.55 9.43
N PRO A 251 3.91 23.31 9.99
CA PRO A 251 5.28 22.79 10.23
C PRO A 251 5.34 21.60 11.19
N ASP A 252 4.37 21.48 12.10
CA ASP A 252 4.29 20.42 13.10
C ASP A 252 3.36 19.27 12.70
N ALA A 253 2.89 19.20 11.44
CA ALA A 253 2.27 18.00 10.91
C ALA A 253 3.25 16.83 10.99
N VAL A 254 2.77 15.65 11.40
CA VAL A 254 3.62 14.50 11.67
C VAL A 254 3.73 13.62 10.44
N LEU A 255 4.95 13.37 9.98
CA LEU A 255 5.28 12.40 8.94
C LEU A 255 5.78 11.11 9.56
N SER A 256 5.30 9.97 9.06
CA SER A 256 5.77 8.64 9.44
C SER A 256 6.16 7.85 8.19
N GLY A 257 7.27 7.13 8.22
CA GLY A 257 7.79 6.43 7.05
C GLY A 257 8.06 4.93 7.26
N VAL A 258 8.11 4.24 6.15
CA VAL A 258 7.80 4.61 4.77
C VAL A 258 6.48 3.96 4.35
N GLU A 259 5.67 4.64 3.59
CA GLU A 259 4.51 4.05 2.92
C GLU A 259 4.95 3.57 1.52
N ALA A 260 5.48 2.35 1.46
CA ALA A 260 6.02 1.76 0.23
C ALA A 260 5.08 0.76 -0.43
N ARG A 261 4.01 0.33 0.26
CA ARG A 261 3.13 -0.75 -0.17
C ARG A 261 1.72 -0.27 -0.52
N THR A 262 1.62 0.79 -1.30
CA THR A 262 0.33 1.33 -1.75
C THR A 262 -0.36 0.46 -2.79
N SER A 263 0.43 -0.29 -3.57
CA SER A 263 -0.05 -1.26 -4.56
C SER A 263 1.07 -2.22 -4.98
N SER A 264 0.72 -3.25 -5.77
CA SER A 264 1.69 -4.20 -6.31
C SER A 264 2.62 -3.51 -7.32
N PRO A 265 3.95 -3.70 -7.23
CA PRO A 265 4.91 -3.27 -8.26
C PRO A 265 4.96 -4.21 -9.47
N VAL A 266 4.17 -5.28 -9.43
CA VAL A 266 4.08 -6.33 -10.46
C VAL A 266 2.63 -6.50 -10.86
N ARG A 267 2.39 -6.76 -12.15
CA ARG A 267 1.10 -7.22 -12.67
C ARG A 267 1.24 -8.65 -13.17
N ILE A 268 0.32 -9.52 -12.78
CA ILE A 268 0.20 -10.87 -13.31
C ILE A 268 -0.70 -10.79 -14.54
N VAL A 269 -0.15 -11.08 -15.71
CA VAL A 269 -0.87 -10.85 -16.97
C VAL A 269 -2.05 -11.80 -17.11
N ARG A 270 -3.23 -11.26 -17.39
CA ARG A 270 -4.47 -12.01 -17.62
C ARG A 270 -5.16 -11.58 -18.91
N ASN A 271 -5.95 -12.48 -19.49
CA ASN A 271 -6.72 -12.28 -20.70
C ASN A 271 -8.08 -11.57 -20.41
N GLU A 272 -8.92 -11.46 -21.44
CA GLU A 272 -10.24 -10.82 -21.35
C GLU A 272 -11.22 -11.56 -20.44
N THR A 273 -11.07 -12.88 -20.28
CA THR A 273 -11.86 -13.71 -19.36
C THR A 273 -11.30 -13.76 -17.96
N LEU A 274 -10.33 -12.88 -17.63
CA LEU A 274 -9.63 -12.74 -16.36
C LEU A 274 -8.79 -13.95 -15.96
N GLU A 275 -8.58 -14.90 -16.83
CA GLU A 275 -7.62 -16.00 -16.64
C GLU A 275 -6.19 -15.53 -16.91
N SER A 276 -5.22 -16.21 -16.34
CA SER A 276 -3.81 -16.03 -16.72
C SER A 276 -3.65 -16.17 -18.24
N SER A 277 -2.84 -15.32 -18.85
CA SER A 277 -2.63 -15.35 -20.30
C SER A 277 -1.94 -16.63 -20.79
N SER A 278 -1.31 -17.41 -19.91
CA SER A 278 -0.59 -18.64 -20.25
C SER A 278 -1.21 -19.93 -19.69
N LEU A 279 -2.13 -19.80 -18.71
CA LEU A 279 -2.74 -20.96 -18.04
C LEU A 279 -4.22 -20.74 -17.85
N THR A 280 -5.04 -21.63 -18.43
CA THR A 280 -6.48 -21.64 -18.15
C THR A 280 -6.73 -22.15 -16.72
N GLY A 281 -7.88 -21.80 -16.12
CA GLY A 281 -8.24 -22.21 -14.77
C GLY A 281 -7.51 -21.44 -13.65
N LEU A 282 -6.55 -20.56 -13.98
CA LEU A 282 -5.86 -19.68 -13.02
C LEU A 282 -6.36 -18.24 -13.20
N TYR A 283 -6.93 -17.66 -12.16
CA TYR A 283 -7.52 -16.31 -12.13
C TYR A 283 -6.73 -15.37 -11.21
N PRO A 284 -5.74 -14.62 -11.73
CA PRO A 284 -5.07 -13.58 -10.94
C PRO A 284 -6.06 -12.48 -10.56
N CYS A 285 -6.19 -12.17 -9.28
CA CYS A 285 -7.25 -11.30 -8.77
C CYS A 285 -6.75 -10.32 -7.72
N GLY A 286 -7.33 -9.13 -7.74
CA GLY A 286 -7.18 -8.11 -6.73
C GLY A 286 -5.88 -7.33 -6.79
N GLU A 287 -5.48 -6.81 -5.63
CA GLU A 287 -4.34 -5.91 -5.51
C GLU A 287 -3.01 -6.60 -5.77
N GLY A 288 -2.83 -7.83 -5.27
CA GLY A 288 -1.61 -8.61 -5.53
C GLY A 288 -1.41 -8.95 -6.99
N ALA A 289 -2.48 -9.14 -7.75
CA ALA A 289 -2.41 -9.35 -9.19
C ALA A 289 -2.15 -8.06 -10.00
N GLY A 290 -2.15 -6.89 -9.36
CA GLY A 290 -1.85 -5.60 -9.99
C GLY A 290 -3.05 -4.89 -10.64
N TYR A 291 -4.28 -5.35 -10.39
CA TYR A 291 -5.51 -4.80 -10.99
C TYR A 291 -6.35 -3.95 -10.04
N ALA A 292 -5.97 -3.86 -8.78
CA ALA A 292 -6.62 -3.03 -7.77
C ALA A 292 -5.57 -2.27 -6.96
N GLY A 293 -5.97 -1.14 -6.38
CA GLY A 293 -5.12 -0.31 -5.52
C GLY A 293 -5.77 0.01 -4.17
N GLY A 294 -6.81 -0.74 -3.76
CA GLY A 294 -7.46 -0.53 -2.48
C GLY A 294 -8.60 -1.52 -2.25
N ILE A 295 -9.18 -1.50 -1.06
CA ILE A 295 -10.18 -2.48 -0.59
C ILE A 295 -11.37 -2.61 -1.54
N THR A 296 -12.00 -1.48 -1.89
CA THR A 296 -13.20 -1.50 -2.76
C THR A 296 -12.88 -1.99 -4.16
N SER A 297 -11.78 -1.53 -4.77
CA SER A 297 -11.37 -1.96 -6.11
C SER A 297 -10.96 -3.44 -6.13
N ALA A 298 -10.34 -3.95 -5.07
CA ALA A 298 -10.02 -5.38 -4.93
C ALA A 298 -11.29 -6.23 -4.80
N ALA A 299 -12.28 -5.78 -4.04
CA ALA A 299 -13.57 -6.45 -3.93
C ALA A 299 -14.32 -6.47 -5.28
N MET A 300 -14.31 -5.36 -6.00
CA MET A 300 -14.92 -5.28 -7.35
C MET A 300 -14.24 -6.23 -8.35
N ASP A 301 -12.91 -6.32 -8.31
CA ASP A 301 -12.17 -7.25 -9.14
C ASP A 301 -12.48 -8.71 -8.77
N GLY A 302 -12.65 -9.00 -7.48
CA GLY A 302 -13.10 -10.30 -7.00
C GLY A 302 -14.49 -10.68 -7.50
N LEU A 303 -15.44 -9.75 -7.49
CA LEU A 303 -16.78 -9.98 -8.03
C LEU A 303 -16.75 -10.29 -9.53
N LYS A 304 -16.04 -9.48 -10.32
CA LYS A 304 -15.86 -9.72 -11.76
C LYS A 304 -15.22 -11.08 -12.05
N THR A 305 -14.20 -11.45 -11.27
CA THR A 305 -13.54 -12.75 -11.39
C THR A 305 -14.52 -13.90 -11.10
N ALA A 306 -15.34 -13.77 -10.07
CA ALA A 306 -16.34 -14.76 -9.74
C ALA A 306 -17.43 -14.88 -10.83
N GLU A 307 -17.84 -13.76 -11.45
CA GLU A 307 -18.80 -13.76 -12.57
C GLU A 307 -18.21 -14.48 -13.80
N GLU A 308 -16.94 -14.28 -14.16
CA GLU A 308 -16.31 -14.98 -15.28
C GLU A 308 -16.18 -16.49 -14.99
N ILE A 309 -15.82 -16.88 -13.77
CA ILE A 309 -15.79 -18.28 -13.36
C ILE A 309 -17.19 -18.90 -13.47
N ALA A 310 -18.22 -18.20 -13.00
CA ALA A 310 -19.60 -18.67 -13.07
C ALA A 310 -20.07 -18.91 -14.52
N LYS A 311 -19.77 -17.99 -15.44
CA LYS A 311 -20.07 -18.16 -16.87
C LYS A 311 -19.45 -19.41 -17.46
N LYS A 312 -18.23 -19.76 -17.05
CA LYS A 312 -17.48 -20.90 -17.58
C LYS A 312 -17.86 -22.25 -16.95
N TYR A 313 -18.12 -22.28 -15.65
CA TYR A 313 -18.21 -23.52 -14.88
C TYR A 313 -19.61 -23.80 -14.30
N MET A 314 -20.51 -22.83 -14.32
CA MET A 314 -21.88 -23.00 -13.82
C MET A 314 -22.85 -22.93 -14.99
N ASN A 315 -23.44 -24.06 -15.38
CA ASN A 315 -24.62 -24.07 -16.25
C ASN A 315 -25.80 -23.56 -15.44
N PHE A 316 -26.11 -22.28 -15.54
CA PHE A 316 -27.40 -21.78 -15.09
C PHE A 316 -28.44 -22.25 -16.09
N SER A 317 -29.06 -23.42 -15.81
CA SER A 317 -30.26 -23.91 -16.50
C SER A 317 -31.50 -23.28 -15.91
#